data_e6fc667d358dc0e2e9db3c595907e8de
#
_entry.id   e6fc667d358dc0e2e9db3c595907e8de
#
_cell.length_a   1.000
_cell.length_b   1.000
_cell.length_c   1.000
_cell.angle_alpha   90.00
_cell.angle_beta   90.00
_cell.angle_gamma   90.00
#
_symmetry.space_group_name_H-M   'P 1'
#
loop_
_entity.id
_entity.type
_entity.pdbx_description
1 polymer ?
#
loop_
_entity_poly.entity_id
_entity_poly.type
_entity_poly.pdbx_seq_one_letter_code
_entity_poly.pdbx_strand_id
1 'polypeptide(L)'
;MSDIENKNENLELELEDNTILSNLFGINDRNLSLIEQINQVKIQYRGNKIKISGNKKSIFETKKTILNLFKEAQNGAEIDEDRIRDNKSLISINTKTDKQME
;
A
#
# COMPACT_ATOMS: atom_id res chain seq x y z
N MET A 1 27.70 6.12 2.24
CA MET A 1 27.29 5.56 1.98
C MET A 1 26.13 4.95 2.36
N SER A 2 26.08 4.20 3.21
CA SER A 2 24.86 3.57 3.56
C SER A 2 23.81 4.54 4.02
N ASP A 3 24.21 5.68 4.48
CA ASP A 3 23.23 6.68 4.88
C ASP A 3 22.30 7.05 3.78
N ILE A 4 22.84 7.14 2.61
CA ILE A 4 22.00 7.49 1.48
C ILE A 4 21.00 6.41 1.20
N GLU A 5 21.44 5.19 1.31
CA GLU A 5 20.57 4.07 1.02
C GLU A 5 19.52 3.88 2.07
N ASN A 6 19.86 4.21 3.31
CA ASN A 6 18.95 4.00 4.40
C ASN A 6 18.03 5.16 4.63
N LYS A 7 18.16 6.17 3.83
CA LYS A 7 17.32 7.31 4.02
C LYS A 7 15.89 6.96 3.72
N ASN A 8 15.07 6.99 4.75
CA ASN A 8 13.66 6.71 4.57
C ASN A 8 12.93 7.95 4.14
N GLU A 9 11.91 7.75 3.35
CA GLU A 9 11.07 8.83 2.92
C GLU A 9 9.68 8.60 3.46
N ASN A 10 8.86 9.63 3.40
CA ASN A 10 7.49 9.55 3.88
C ASN A 10 6.56 10.04 2.79
N LEU A 11 5.40 9.42 2.72
CA LEU A 11 4.35 9.88 1.83
C LEU A 11 3.07 9.90 2.62
N GLU A 12 2.30 10.97 2.48
CA GLU A 12 1.02 11.04 3.16
C GLU A 12 -0.10 11.02 2.14
N LEU A 13 -1.14 10.27 2.47
CA LEU A 13 -2.33 10.18 1.65
C LEU A 13 -3.52 10.53 2.51
N GLU A 14 -4.53 11.10 1.89
CA GLU A 14 -5.79 11.32 2.58
C GLU A 14 -6.88 10.70 1.72
N LEU A 15 -7.61 9.75 2.30
CA LEU A 15 -8.69 9.08 1.58
C LEU A 15 -10.00 9.63 2.07
N GLU A 16 -11.01 9.49 1.22
CA GLU A 16 -12.26 10.17 1.50
C GLU A 16 -13.15 9.53 2.55
N ASP A 17 -12.97 8.25 2.80
CA ASP A 17 -13.94 7.52 3.61
C ASP A 17 -13.27 6.65 4.66
N ASN A 18 -13.40 7.05 5.94
CA ASN A 18 -12.85 6.29 7.05
C ASN A 18 -13.45 4.92 7.17
N THR A 19 -14.71 4.78 6.84
CA THR A 19 -15.39 3.50 6.96
C THR A 19 -14.73 2.47 6.05
N ILE A 20 -14.41 2.90 4.85
CA ILE A 20 -13.75 2.02 3.90
C ILE A 20 -12.37 1.63 4.39
N LEU A 21 -11.67 2.57 5.03
CA LEU A 21 -10.34 2.29 5.56
C LEU A 21 -10.37 1.19 6.60
N SER A 22 -11.40 1.19 7.43
CA SER A 22 -11.54 0.18 8.45
C SER A 22 -11.65 -1.20 7.81
N ASN A 23 -12.44 -1.30 6.75
CA ASN A 23 -12.58 -2.56 6.01
C ASN A 23 -11.29 -2.93 5.31
N LEU A 24 -10.64 -1.95 4.73
CA LEU A 24 -9.41 -2.18 4.01
C LEU A 24 -8.33 -2.76 4.92
N PHE A 25 -8.14 -2.18 6.08
CA PHE A 25 -7.08 -2.62 6.97
C PHE A 25 -7.47 -3.84 7.80
N GLY A 26 -8.77 -4.09 7.92
CA GLY A 26 -9.24 -5.32 8.53
C GLY A 26 -9.23 -5.30 10.04
N ILE A 27 -9.65 -6.40 10.61
CA ILE A 27 -9.75 -6.55 12.05
C ILE A 27 -8.35 -6.50 12.66
N ASN A 28 -8.17 -5.65 13.67
CA ASN A 28 -6.89 -5.48 14.34
C ASN A 28 -5.77 -5.14 13.37
N ASP A 29 -6.12 -4.41 12.31
CA ASP A 29 -5.16 -3.97 11.30
C ASP A 29 -4.41 -5.15 10.68
N ARG A 30 -5.09 -6.26 10.54
CA ARG A 30 -4.48 -7.46 10.00
C ARG A 30 -3.99 -7.26 8.57
N ASN A 31 -4.82 -6.65 7.74
CA ASN A 31 -4.44 -6.40 6.37
C ASN A 31 -3.35 -5.33 6.28
N LEU A 32 -3.41 -4.36 7.17
CA LEU A 32 -2.39 -3.33 7.24
C LEU A 32 -1.03 -3.95 7.48
N SER A 33 -0.95 -4.85 8.46
CA SER A 33 0.30 -5.52 8.79
C SER A 33 0.84 -6.31 7.61
N LEU A 34 -0.05 -6.97 6.89
CA LEU A 34 0.36 -7.74 5.73
C LEU A 34 0.93 -6.83 4.63
N ILE A 35 0.25 -5.72 4.39
CA ILE A 35 0.72 -4.78 3.38
C ILE A 35 2.09 -4.24 3.76
N GLU A 36 2.29 -3.95 5.05
CA GLU A 36 3.59 -3.50 5.52
C GLU A 36 4.66 -4.53 5.25
N GLN A 37 4.37 -5.79 5.55
CA GLN A 37 5.37 -6.85 5.40
C GLN A 37 5.76 -7.08 3.96
N ILE A 38 4.80 -7.20 3.08
CA ILE A 38 5.13 -7.53 1.70
C ILE A 38 5.74 -6.37 0.95
N ASN A 39 5.55 -5.16 1.42
CA ASN A 39 6.14 -3.98 0.77
C ASN A 39 7.34 -3.43 1.53
N GLN A 40 7.60 -3.97 2.73
CA GLN A 40 8.72 -3.52 3.55
C GLN A 40 8.66 -2.04 3.84
N VAL A 41 7.48 -1.59 4.26
CA VAL A 41 7.25 -0.21 4.64
C VAL A 41 6.60 -0.17 6.00
N LYS A 42 6.53 1.01 6.57
CA LYS A 42 5.82 1.24 7.80
C LYS A 42 4.61 2.11 7.47
N ILE A 43 3.45 1.74 7.95
CA ILE A 43 2.23 2.46 7.66
C ILE A 43 1.58 2.88 8.97
N GLN A 44 1.26 4.16 9.06
CA GLN A 44 0.54 4.68 10.20
C GLN A 44 -0.68 5.41 9.66
N TYR A 45 -1.77 5.38 10.41
CA TYR A 45 -2.93 6.10 9.95
C TYR A 45 -3.70 6.68 11.12
N ARG A 46 -4.39 7.75 10.85
CA ARG A 46 -5.23 8.40 11.83
C ARG A 46 -6.41 8.97 11.07
N GLY A 47 -7.62 8.49 11.39
CA GLY A 47 -8.77 8.88 10.63
C GLY A 47 -8.62 8.45 9.19
N ASN A 48 -8.68 9.39 8.28
CA ASN A 48 -8.53 9.08 6.85
C ASN A 48 -7.15 9.46 6.31
N LYS A 49 -6.21 9.78 7.18
CA LYS A 49 -4.87 10.14 6.75
C LYS A 49 -3.93 8.96 6.97
N ILE A 50 -3.18 8.64 5.94
CA ILE A 50 -2.26 7.50 5.97
C ILE A 50 -0.85 8.01 5.68
N LYS A 51 0.10 7.54 6.47
CA LYS A 51 1.50 7.90 6.28
C LYS A 51 2.28 6.63 6.01
N ILE A 52 2.99 6.61 4.90
CA ILE A 52 3.80 5.46 4.49
C ILE A 52 5.26 5.87 4.55
N SER A 53 6.07 5.08 5.25
CA SER A 53 7.49 5.35 5.39
C SER A 53 8.30 4.19 4.88
N GLY A 54 9.39 4.49 4.19
CA GLY A 54 10.25 3.44 3.65
C GLY A 54 11.09 3.99 2.52
N ASN A 55 11.60 3.10 1.68
CA ASN A 55 12.34 3.59 0.54
C ASN A 55 11.36 4.01 -0.55
N LYS A 56 11.86 4.80 -1.46
CA LYS A 56 11.02 5.46 -2.46
C LYS A 56 10.22 4.48 -3.30
N LYS A 57 10.85 3.43 -3.76
CA LYS A 57 10.18 2.46 -4.61
C LYS A 57 9.07 1.75 -3.85
N SER A 58 9.37 1.32 -2.64
CA SER A 58 8.39 0.60 -1.82
C SER A 58 7.20 1.48 -1.47
N ILE A 59 7.47 2.75 -1.19
CA ILE A 59 6.40 3.70 -0.90
C ILE A 59 5.49 3.85 -2.11
N PHE A 60 6.07 3.96 -3.28
CA PHE A 60 5.30 4.14 -4.50
C PHE A 60 4.40 2.94 -4.77
N GLU A 61 4.96 1.74 -4.61
CA GLU A 61 4.18 0.53 -4.83
C GLU A 61 3.10 0.36 -3.76
N THR A 62 3.42 0.72 -2.53
CA THR A 62 2.45 0.64 -1.45
C THR A 62 1.29 1.60 -1.70
N LYS A 63 1.59 2.79 -2.17
CA LYS A 63 0.55 3.75 -2.49
C LYS A 63 -0.40 3.18 -3.52
N LYS A 64 0.14 2.58 -4.58
CA LYS A 64 -0.70 2.00 -5.61
C LYS A 64 -1.56 0.88 -5.06
N THR A 65 -0.97 0.04 -4.22
CA THR A 65 -1.70 -1.06 -3.61
C THR A 65 -2.87 -0.54 -2.79
N ILE A 66 -2.61 0.45 -1.94
CA ILE A 66 -3.65 0.99 -1.08
C ILE A 66 -4.76 1.63 -1.89
N LEU A 67 -4.40 2.40 -2.91
CA LEU A 67 -5.42 3.06 -3.72
C LEU A 67 -6.26 2.05 -4.50
N ASN A 68 -5.64 1.01 -5.03
CA ASN A 68 -6.38 -0.02 -5.73
C ASN A 68 -7.32 -0.78 -4.81
N LEU A 69 -6.82 -1.16 -3.63
CA LEU A 69 -7.64 -1.90 -2.68
C LEU A 69 -8.78 -1.03 -2.14
N PHE A 70 -8.50 0.25 -1.95
CA PHE A 70 -9.53 1.18 -1.49
C PHE A 70 -10.66 1.23 -2.51
N LYS A 71 -10.31 1.31 -3.78
CA LYS A 71 -11.30 1.37 -4.84
C LYS A 71 -12.11 0.07 -4.89
N GLU A 72 -11.45 -1.05 -4.74
CA GLU A 72 -12.15 -2.33 -4.72
C GLU A 72 -13.10 -2.43 -3.53
N ALA A 73 -12.64 -1.95 -2.37
CA ALA A 73 -13.48 -1.96 -1.18
C ALA A 73 -14.68 -1.04 -1.35
N GLN A 74 -14.50 0.09 -2.01
CA GLN A 74 -15.62 0.98 -2.29
C GLN A 74 -16.66 0.30 -3.16
N ASN A 75 -16.25 -0.61 -4.00
CA ASN A 75 -17.16 -1.35 -4.87
C ASN A 75 -17.71 -2.59 -4.21
N GLY A 76 -17.48 -2.75 -2.92
CA GLY A 76 -18.06 -3.85 -2.18
C GLY A 76 -17.20 -5.08 -2.05
N ALA A 77 -15.96 -5.04 -2.54
CA ALA A 77 -15.10 -6.20 -2.44
C ALA A 77 -14.63 -6.39 -1.01
N GLU A 78 -14.44 -7.65 -0.65
CA GLU A 78 -13.89 -7.98 0.64
C GLU A 78 -12.37 -8.05 0.49
N ILE A 79 -11.66 -7.33 1.34
CA ILE A 79 -10.21 -7.28 1.24
C ILE A 79 -9.62 -8.35 2.15
N ASP A 80 -8.97 -9.33 1.54
CA ASP A 80 -8.34 -10.41 2.29
C ASP A 80 -6.91 -10.59 1.80
N GLU A 81 -6.24 -11.57 2.37
CA GLU A 81 -4.83 -11.80 2.08
C GLU A 81 -4.59 -12.08 0.60
N ASP A 82 -5.45 -12.91 0.01
CA ASP A 82 -5.28 -13.28 -1.39
C ASP A 82 -5.38 -12.07 -2.30
N ARG A 83 -6.35 -11.21 -2.01
CA ARG A 83 -6.55 -10.01 -2.82
C ARG A 83 -5.36 -9.07 -2.70
N ILE A 84 -4.82 -8.96 -1.48
CA ILE A 84 -3.66 -8.11 -1.26
C ILE A 84 -2.46 -8.63 -2.03
N ARG A 85 -2.21 -9.92 -1.97
CA ARG A 85 -1.07 -10.51 -2.66
C ARG A 85 -1.22 -10.42 -4.18
N ASP A 86 -2.44 -10.61 -4.67
CA ASP A 86 -2.70 -10.49 -6.10
C ASP A 86 -2.43 -9.07 -6.57
N ASN A 87 -2.85 -8.09 -5.80
CA ASN A 87 -2.62 -6.70 -6.14
C ASN A 87 -1.13 -6.40 -6.22
N LYS A 88 -0.37 -6.91 -5.27
CA LYS A 88 1.06 -6.69 -5.26
C LYS A 88 1.72 -7.30 -6.50
N SER A 89 1.29 -8.48 -6.88
CA SER A 89 1.84 -9.14 -8.06
C SER A 89 1.56 -8.35 -9.32
N LEU A 90 0.33 -7.86 -9.45
CA LEU A 90 -0.04 -7.09 -10.63
C LEU A 90 0.75 -5.80 -10.73
N ILE A 91 0.95 -5.13 -9.63
CA ILE A 91 1.71 -3.89 -9.63
C ILE A 91 3.16 -4.15 -10.03
N SER A 92 3.75 -5.21 -9.49
CA SER A 92 5.13 -5.55 -9.81
C SER A 92 5.29 -5.89 -11.29
N ILE A 93 4.35 -6.66 -11.83
CA ILE A 93 4.39 -7.03 -13.24
C ILE A 93 4.25 -5.82 -14.13
N ASN A 94 3.31 -4.95 -13.81
CA ASN A 94 3.11 -3.75 -14.61
C ASN A 94 4.33 -2.86 -14.60
N THR A 95 4.98 -2.75 -13.46
CA THR A 95 6.18 -1.94 -13.35
C THR A 95 7.29 -2.50 -14.25
N LYS A 96 7.44 -3.81 -14.25
CA LYS A 96 8.44 -4.44 -15.10
C LYS A 96 8.11 -4.26 -16.56
N THR A 97 6.85 -4.41 -16.91
CA THR A 97 6.43 -4.27 -18.29
C THR A 97 6.72 -2.87 -18.80
N ASP A 98 6.41 -1.88 -17.99
CA ASP A 98 6.67 -0.51 -18.37
C ASP A 98 8.15 -0.29 -18.66
N LYS A 99 8.99 -0.85 -17.82
CA LYS A 99 10.41 -0.73 -18.01
C LYS A 99 10.85 -1.37 -19.30
N GLN A 100 10.32 -2.53 -19.60
CA GLN A 100 10.71 -3.23 -20.81
C GLN A 100 10.32 -2.50 -22.07
N MET A 101 9.27 -1.76 -22.02
CA MET A 101 8.80 -1.08 -23.19
C MET A 101 9.61 0.16 -23.52
N GLU A 102 10.40 0.58 -22.61
CA GLU A 102 11.27 1.70 -22.86
C GLU A 102 12.50 1.24 -23.60
#